data_7a8c9aad141d5bc76a5a37c5c410005a
#
_entry.id   7a8c9aad141d5bc76a5a37c5c410005a
#
_cell.length_a   1.000
_cell.length_b   1.000
_cell.length_c   1.000
_cell.angle_alpha   90.00
_cell.angle_beta   90.00
_cell.angle_gamma   90.00
#
_symmetry.space_group_name_H-M   'P 1'
#
loop_
_entity.id
_entity.type
_entity.pdbx_description
1 polymer ?
#
loop_
_entity_poly.entity_id
_entity_poly.type
_entity_poly.pdbx_seq_one_letter_code
_entity_poly.pdbx_strand_id
1 'polypeptide(L)'
;DLISSHAAWMKETHSLTAEEGKLHTLEYYVSKAAELNDMMDPSKGTTGNVVYTVSEVHKDDEHLGKHAEMGQSWDRINEFFGLFEKYSPLVTMGGRVTAKL
;
A
#
# COMPACT_ATOMS: atom_id res chain seq x y z
N ASP A 1 9.89 10.80 0.96
CA ASP A 1 8.57 10.79 0.37
C ASP A 1 7.58 9.98 1.22
N LEU A 2 6.28 10.21 1.02
CA LEU A 2 5.24 9.60 1.85
C LEU A 2 5.13 8.07 1.67
N ILE A 3 5.39 7.57 0.48
CA ILE A 3 5.36 6.13 0.22
C ILE A 3 6.50 5.43 0.95
N SER A 4 7.70 5.99 0.90
CA SER A 4 8.86 5.46 1.64
C SER A 4 8.65 5.57 3.16
N SER A 5 8.03 6.64 3.63
CA SER A 5 7.70 6.82 5.05
C SER A 5 6.66 5.80 5.53
N HIS A 6 5.66 5.51 4.71
CA HIS A 6 4.68 4.46 5.01
C HIS A 6 5.36 3.08 5.08
N ALA A 7 6.25 2.79 4.14
CA ALA A 7 7.00 1.53 4.15
C ALA A 7 7.87 1.40 5.42
N ALA A 8 8.52 2.48 5.84
CA ALA A 8 9.30 2.49 7.08
C ALA A 8 8.41 2.23 8.31
N TRP A 9 7.26 2.91 8.39
CA TRP A 9 6.29 2.68 9.45
C TRP A 9 5.78 1.23 9.47
N MET A 10 5.52 0.65 8.29
CA MET A 10 5.13 -0.75 8.18
C MET A 10 6.19 -1.69 8.76
N LYS A 11 7.47 -1.44 8.46
CA LYS A 11 8.58 -2.26 8.99
C LYS A 11 8.69 -2.18 10.51
N GLU A 12 8.36 -1.03 11.10
CA GLU A 12 8.41 -0.85 12.56
C GLU A 12 7.24 -1.52 13.27
N THR A 13 6.07 -1.59 12.64
CA THR A 13 4.82 -1.97 13.28
C THR A 13 4.28 -3.33 12.86
N HIS A 14 4.78 -3.88 11.75
CA HIS A 14 4.29 -5.12 11.16
C HIS A 14 5.44 -6.11 10.92
N SER A 15 5.11 -7.40 10.84
CA SER A 15 6.09 -8.45 10.60
C SER A 15 5.49 -9.56 9.75
N LEU A 16 6.26 -10.06 8.78
CA LEU A 16 5.87 -11.22 7.98
C LEU A 16 6.00 -12.53 8.75
N THR A 17 6.70 -12.51 9.89
CA THR A 17 7.03 -13.70 10.68
C THR A 17 6.31 -13.78 12.03
N ALA A 18 5.26 -12.99 12.22
CA ALA A 18 4.52 -12.91 13.48
C ALA A 18 5.41 -12.53 14.68
N GLU A 19 6.37 -11.62 14.46
CA GLU A 19 7.24 -11.12 15.53
C GLU A 19 6.44 -10.52 16.68
N GLU A 20 6.82 -10.83 17.93
CA GLU A 20 6.15 -10.31 19.10
C GLU A 20 6.18 -8.76 19.13
N GLY A 21 5.06 -8.16 19.46
CA GLY A 21 4.91 -6.71 19.50
C GLY A 21 4.59 -6.07 18.16
N LYS A 22 4.50 -6.87 17.08
CA LYS A 22 4.14 -6.37 15.75
C LYS A 22 2.91 -7.08 15.22
N LEU A 23 2.16 -6.41 14.33
CA LEU A 23 1.05 -7.04 13.63
C LEU A 23 1.56 -8.02 12.59
N HIS A 24 0.96 -9.19 12.52
CA HIS A 24 1.30 -10.18 11.51
C HIS A 24 0.67 -9.80 10.17
N THR A 25 1.52 -9.53 9.20
CA THR A 25 1.15 -9.21 7.83
C THR A 25 1.71 -10.29 6.92
N LEU A 26 0.90 -10.85 6.04
CA LEU A 26 1.33 -11.95 5.18
C LEU A 26 2.16 -11.47 4.00
N GLU A 27 1.78 -10.34 3.42
CA GLU A 27 2.51 -9.72 2.31
C GLU A 27 2.40 -8.20 2.41
N TYR A 28 3.47 -7.52 2.06
CA TYR A 28 3.49 -6.08 1.86
C TYR A 28 4.52 -5.75 0.79
N TYR A 29 4.09 -5.07 -0.25
CA TYR A 29 5.04 -4.57 -1.24
C TYR A 29 4.52 -3.32 -1.93
N VAL A 30 5.46 -2.55 -2.45
CA VAL A 30 5.19 -1.36 -3.24
C VAL A 30 5.86 -1.55 -4.59
N SER A 31 5.13 -1.31 -5.65
CA SER A 31 5.68 -1.26 -6.99
C SER A 31 5.55 0.14 -7.57
N LYS A 32 6.41 0.45 -8.51
CA LYS A 32 6.49 1.76 -9.15
C LYS A 32 6.71 1.55 -10.64
N ALA A 33 5.91 2.21 -11.45
CA ALA A 33 6.04 2.12 -12.91
C ALA A 33 5.64 3.43 -13.56
N ALA A 34 6.20 3.70 -14.74
CA ALA A 34 5.76 4.81 -15.58
C ALA A 34 4.36 4.51 -16.12
N GLU A 35 3.48 5.52 -16.10
CA GLU A 35 2.18 5.41 -16.73
C GLU A 35 2.32 5.45 -18.24
N LEU A 36 1.72 4.47 -18.93
CA LEU A 36 1.72 4.39 -20.38
C LEU A 36 0.64 5.30 -20.98
N ASN A 37 0.94 5.93 -22.12
CA ASN A 37 -0.09 6.64 -22.91
C ASN A 37 -1.18 5.69 -23.40
N ASP A 38 -0.79 4.47 -23.74
CA ASP A 38 -1.71 3.40 -24.16
C ASP A 38 -1.23 2.09 -23.55
N MET A 39 -2.02 1.53 -22.63
CA MET A 39 -1.66 0.29 -21.96
C MET A 39 -1.51 -0.91 -22.91
N MET A 40 -2.14 -0.83 -24.09
CA MET A 40 -2.11 -1.90 -25.09
C MET A 40 -0.97 -1.74 -26.09
N ASP A 41 -0.30 -0.58 -26.10
CA ASP A 41 0.79 -0.29 -27.02
C ASP A 41 1.89 0.53 -26.33
N PRO A 42 2.85 -0.13 -25.65
CA PRO A 42 3.95 0.57 -24.97
C PRO A 42 4.82 1.43 -25.88
N SER A 43 4.81 1.17 -27.19
CA SER A 43 5.60 1.97 -28.14
C SER A 43 5.11 3.41 -28.25
N LYS A 44 3.90 3.72 -27.79
CA LYS A 44 3.35 5.08 -27.77
C LYS A 44 3.92 5.94 -26.63
N GLY A 45 4.84 5.40 -25.82
CA GLY A 45 5.53 6.12 -24.77
C GLY A 45 4.71 6.29 -23.50
N THR A 46 5.16 7.21 -22.66
CA THR A 46 4.61 7.43 -21.32
C THR A 46 4.05 8.84 -21.16
N THR A 47 3.17 9.01 -20.15
CA THR A 47 2.54 10.31 -19.87
C THR A 47 3.46 11.27 -19.11
N GLY A 48 4.57 10.79 -18.55
CA GLY A 48 5.40 11.52 -17.61
C GLY A 48 5.00 11.29 -16.14
N ASN A 49 3.86 10.67 -15.89
CA ASN A 49 3.43 10.31 -14.54
C ASN A 49 4.04 8.99 -14.11
N VAL A 50 4.17 8.82 -12.80
CA VAL A 50 4.62 7.56 -12.17
C VAL A 50 3.47 7.01 -11.34
N VAL A 51 3.18 5.72 -11.51
CA VAL A 51 2.15 5.01 -10.75
C VAL A 51 2.81 4.19 -9.66
N TYR A 52 2.38 4.39 -8.42
CA TYR A 52 2.75 3.54 -7.28
C TYR A 52 1.58 2.62 -6.97
N THR A 53 1.89 1.35 -6.73
CA THR A 53 0.91 0.37 -6.25
C THR A 53 1.37 -0.13 -4.90
N VAL A 54 0.54 0.03 -3.87
CA VAL A 54 0.79 -0.49 -2.52
C VAL A 54 -0.14 -1.68 -2.31
N SER A 55 0.43 -2.83 -2.04
CA SER A 55 -0.33 -4.06 -1.82
C SER A 55 -0.02 -4.62 -0.45
N GLU A 56 -1.08 -4.93 0.30
CA GLU A 56 -0.98 -5.46 1.66
C GLU A 56 -1.92 -6.64 1.80
N VAL A 57 -1.42 -7.74 2.37
CA VAL A 57 -2.24 -8.88 2.75
C VAL A 57 -2.06 -9.11 4.24
N HIS A 58 -3.11 -8.83 5.00
CA HIS A 58 -3.12 -9.02 6.44
C HIS A 58 -3.56 -10.44 6.80
N LYS A 59 -3.16 -10.89 7.98
CA LYS A 59 -3.45 -12.26 8.42
C LYS A 59 -4.95 -12.59 8.39
N ASP A 60 -5.78 -11.66 8.87
CA ASP A 60 -7.24 -11.80 8.96
C ASP A 60 -7.90 -10.43 9.10
N ASP A 61 -9.23 -10.41 9.20
CA ASP A 61 -9.98 -9.15 9.34
C ASP A 61 -9.66 -8.41 10.64
N GLU A 62 -9.36 -9.12 11.71
CA GLU A 62 -8.95 -8.50 12.97
C GLU A 62 -7.64 -7.74 12.81
N HIS A 63 -6.65 -8.34 12.13
CA HIS A 63 -5.37 -7.68 11.87
C HIS A 63 -5.51 -6.49 10.91
N LEU A 64 -6.38 -6.59 9.93
CA LEU A 64 -6.70 -5.46 9.05
C LEU A 64 -7.30 -4.30 9.85
N GLY A 65 -8.23 -4.59 10.75
CA GLY A 65 -8.83 -3.59 11.63
C GLY A 65 -7.80 -2.92 12.53
N LYS A 66 -6.91 -3.70 13.11
CA LYS A 66 -5.82 -3.18 13.95
C LYS A 66 -4.83 -2.33 13.15
N HIS A 67 -4.54 -2.73 11.92
CA HIS A 67 -3.70 -1.94 11.02
C HIS A 67 -4.33 -0.57 10.76
N ALA A 68 -5.61 -0.52 10.44
CA ALA A 68 -6.31 0.73 10.19
C ALA A 68 -6.35 1.62 11.44
N GLU A 69 -6.61 1.04 12.61
CA GLU A 69 -6.60 1.75 13.89
C GLU A 69 -5.21 2.31 14.22
N MET A 70 -4.18 1.49 14.08
CA MET A 70 -2.79 1.89 14.32
C MET A 70 -2.37 2.99 13.34
N GLY A 71 -2.84 2.95 12.11
CA GLY A 71 -2.58 3.95 11.09
C GLY A 71 -3.06 5.35 11.49
N GLN A 72 -4.15 5.44 12.28
CA GLN A 72 -4.64 6.72 12.77
C GLN A 72 -3.64 7.42 13.69
N SER A 73 -2.73 6.67 14.29
CA SER A 73 -1.70 7.19 15.19
C SER A 73 -0.37 7.47 14.48
N TRP A 74 -0.26 7.13 13.22
CA TRP A 74 0.92 7.46 12.43
C TRP A 74 0.98 8.98 12.21
N ASP A 75 2.13 9.59 12.52
CA ASP A 75 2.27 11.05 12.53
C ASP A 75 2.12 11.69 11.13
N ARG A 76 2.24 10.93 10.05
CA ARG A 76 2.06 11.42 8.68
C ARG A 76 0.74 10.98 8.03
N ILE A 77 -0.20 10.45 8.81
CA ILE A 77 -1.44 9.91 8.25
C ILE A 77 -2.26 10.97 7.49
N ASN A 78 -2.29 12.20 7.98
CA ASN A 78 -3.04 13.27 7.32
C ASN A 78 -2.41 13.67 5.98
N GLU A 79 -1.08 13.69 5.90
CA GLU A 79 -0.37 13.93 4.64
C GLU A 79 -0.64 12.79 3.65
N PHE A 80 -0.68 11.56 4.16
CA PHE A 80 -0.97 10.37 3.35
C PHE A 80 -2.39 10.45 2.75
N PHE A 81 -3.39 10.80 3.55
CA PHE A 81 -4.75 11.01 3.06
C PHE A 81 -4.85 12.19 2.09
N GLY A 82 -4.00 13.20 2.25
CA GLY A 82 -3.89 14.30 1.30
C GLY A 82 -3.52 13.85 -0.12
N LEU A 83 -2.74 12.78 -0.25
CA LEU A 83 -2.45 12.19 -1.56
C LEU A 83 -3.72 11.62 -2.21
N PHE A 84 -4.62 11.06 -1.40
CA PHE A 84 -5.88 10.50 -1.90
C PHE A 84 -6.79 11.60 -2.46
N GLU A 85 -6.85 12.76 -1.82
CA GLU A 85 -7.59 13.91 -2.34
C GLU A 85 -6.97 14.44 -3.63
N LYS A 86 -5.64 14.53 -3.66
CA LYS A 86 -4.92 15.13 -4.80
C LYS A 86 -4.95 14.24 -6.04
N TYR A 87 -4.80 12.93 -5.89
CA TYR A 87 -4.59 12.00 -7.00
C TYR A 87 -5.74 11.04 -7.24
N SER A 88 -6.76 11.03 -6.37
CA SER A 88 -7.94 10.15 -6.49
C SER A 88 -7.59 8.70 -6.81
N PRO A 89 -6.76 8.03 -5.99
CA PRO A 89 -6.34 6.67 -6.27
C PRO A 89 -7.51 5.68 -6.20
N LEU A 90 -7.34 4.52 -6.82
CA LEU A 90 -8.21 3.39 -6.59
C LEU A 90 -7.79 2.74 -5.27
N VAL A 91 -8.69 2.66 -4.32
CA VAL A 91 -8.44 2.03 -3.01
C VAL A 91 -9.49 0.95 -2.77
N THR A 92 -9.04 -0.23 -2.37
CA THR A 92 -9.92 -1.31 -1.92
C THR A 92 -9.47 -1.80 -0.56
N MET A 93 -10.41 -2.25 0.28
CA MET A 93 -10.12 -2.80 1.60
C MET A 93 -10.96 -4.06 1.84
N GLY A 94 -10.39 -5.00 2.58
CA GLY A 94 -11.12 -6.22 2.94
C GLY A 94 -11.31 -7.21 1.79
N GLY A 95 -10.57 -7.07 0.71
CA GLY A 95 -10.57 -8.05 -0.37
C GLY A 95 -10.05 -9.41 0.09
N ARG A 96 -10.34 -10.44 -0.67
CA ARG A 96 -9.87 -11.81 -0.41
C ARG A 96 -8.92 -12.25 -1.52
N VAL A 97 -7.85 -12.92 -1.13
CA VAL A 97 -6.95 -13.55 -2.10
C VAL A 97 -7.69 -14.73 -2.74
N THR A 98 -7.89 -14.67 -4.05
CA THR A 98 -8.61 -15.72 -4.77
C THR A 98 -7.68 -16.63 -5.57
N ALA A 99 -6.45 -16.21 -5.80
CA ALA A 99 -5.44 -17.02 -6.48
C ALA A 99 -4.04 -16.56 -6.02
N LYS A 100 -3.15 -17.53 -5.88
CA LYS A 100 -1.77 -17.27 -5.46
C LYS A 100 -0.87 -18.37 -6.03
N LEU A 101 0.27 -17.99 -6.55
CA LEU A 101 1.32 -18.94 -6.96
C LEU A 101 2.16 -19.38 -5.75
#